data_078f12ccdac44107097687879e19baca
#
_entry.id   078f12ccdac44107097687879e19baca
#
_cell.length_a   1.000
_cell.length_b   1.000
_cell.length_c   1.000
_cell.angle_alpha   90.00
_cell.angle_beta   90.00
_cell.angle_gamma   90.00
#
_symmetry.space_group_name_H-M   'P 1'
#
loop_
_entity.id
_entity.type
_entity.pdbx_description
1 polymer ?
#
loop_
_entity_poly.entity_id
_entity_poly.type
_entity_poly.pdbx_seq_one_letter_code
_entity_poly.pdbx_strand_id
1 'polypeptide(L)'
;MTPLEIARAMQARPAQTASLQFVTPAAAASYLDTLHEHQRRRMEAPTARMVRDMAEGRWVTTHEGIAFDTRGRLIDGQHRLAAIVASGVSLFLWVFRDLPEDAIQVINRG
;
A
#
# COMPACT_ATOMS: atom_id res chain seq x y z
N MET A 1 -28.97 1.43 22.79
CA MET A 1 -27.56 1.11 22.42
C MET A 1 -26.63 1.87 23.35
N THR A 2 -25.73 1.16 23.99
CA THR A 2 -24.75 1.78 24.90
C THR A 2 -23.62 2.44 24.11
N PRO A 3 -22.89 3.40 24.72
CA PRO A 3 -21.73 3.99 24.07
C PRO A 3 -20.67 2.96 23.65
N LEU A 4 -20.49 1.89 24.44
CA LEU A 4 -19.54 0.83 24.09
C LEU A 4 -20.00 0.05 22.86
N GLU A 5 -21.28 -0.25 22.75
CA GLU A 5 -21.84 -0.93 21.58
C GLU A 5 -21.71 -0.08 20.33
N ILE A 6 -21.95 1.23 20.44
CA ILE A 6 -21.76 2.16 19.32
C ILE A 6 -20.29 2.19 18.89
N ALA A 7 -19.37 2.27 19.85
CA ALA A 7 -17.93 2.29 19.55
C ALA A 7 -17.50 1.01 18.84
N ARG A 8 -17.97 -0.15 19.31
CA ARG A 8 -17.69 -1.44 18.66
C ARG A 8 -18.25 -1.52 17.25
N ALA A 9 -19.49 -1.04 17.07
CA ALA A 9 -20.13 -1.04 15.75
C ALA A 9 -19.37 -0.16 14.76
N MET A 10 -18.87 1.00 15.22
CA MET A 10 -18.09 1.91 14.40
C MET A 10 -16.70 1.34 14.03
N GLN A 11 -16.15 0.49 14.89
CA GLN A 11 -14.87 -0.16 14.66
C GLN A 11 -14.99 -1.50 13.94
N ALA A 12 -16.19 -2.07 13.92
CA ALA A 12 -16.48 -3.33 13.22
C ALA A 12 -16.44 -3.08 11.70
N ARG A 13 -15.26 -3.04 11.14
CA ARG A 13 -15.04 -2.95 9.70
C ARG A 13 -14.97 -4.36 9.11
N PRO A 14 -15.22 -4.55 7.79
CA PRO A 14 -14.87 -5.79 7.15
C PRO A 14 -13.42 -6.15 7.52
N ALA A 15 -13.13 -7.44 7.65
CA ALA A 15 -11.86 -7.91 8.19
C ALA A 15 -10.68 -7.34 7.42
N GLN A 16 -10.07 -6.31 7.96
CA GLN A 16 -8.80 -5.80 7.47
C GLN A 16 -7.73 -6.82 7.79
N THR A 17 -6.85 -7.08 6.84
CA THR A 17 -5.74 -8.00 7.02
C THR A 17 -4.42 -7.30 6.81
N ALA A 18 -3.37 -7.82 7.43
CA ALA A 18 -2.01 -7.39 7.23
C ALA A 18 -1.14 -8.64 7.13
N SER A 19 -0.31 -8.70 6.10
CA SER A 19 0.61 -9.82 5.90
C SER A 19 1.92 -9.32 5.33
N LEU A 20 3.02 -9.99 5.71
CA LEU A 20 4.33 -9.72 5.14
C LEU A 20 4.47 -10.59 3.89
N GLN A 21 4.65 -9.96 2.73
CA GLN A 21 4.72 -10.66 1.45
C GLN A 21 6.01 -10.33 0.71
N PHE A 22 6.53 -11.32 0.00
CA PHE A 22 7.66 -11.16 -0.90
C PHE A 22 7.14 -10.64 -2.25
N VAL A 23 7.39 -9.36 -2.53
CA VAL A 23 6.85 -8.68 -3.70
C VAL A 23 7.91 -8.64 -4.79
N THR A 24 7.62 -9.32 -5.90
CA THR A 24 8.47 -9.33 -7.09
C THR A 24 8.15 -8.13 -7.99
N PRO A 25 9.04 -7.76 -8.92
CA PRO A 25 8.72 -6.73 -9.92
C PRO A 25 7.45 -7.04 -10.72
N ALA A 26 7.21 -8.30 -11.07
CA ALA A 26 5.98 -8.68 -11.77
C ALA A 26 4.75 -8.47 -10.92
N ALA A 27 4.80 -8.86 -9.64
CA ALA A 27 3.71 -8.63 -8.70
C ALA A 27 3.49 -7.13 -8.48
N ALA A 28 4.57 -6.35 -8.34
CA ALA A 28 4.48 -4.90 -8.18
C ALA A 28 3.78 -4.24 -9.37
N ALA A 29 4.13 -4.65 -10.59
CA ALA A 29 3.48 -4.14 -11.80
C ALA A 29 1.99 -4.48 -11.81
N SER A 30 1.61 -5.70 -11.43
CA SER A 30 0.21 -6.11 -11.35
C SER A 30 -0.56 -5.29 -10.31
N TYR A 31 0.05 -5.04 -9.15
CA TYR A 31 -0.57 -4.22 -8.11
C TYR A 31 -0.77 -2.78 -8.57
N LEU A 32 0.19 -2.21 -9.30
CA LEU A 32 0.07 -0.86 -9.84
C LEU A 32 -1.08 -0.73 -10.84
N ASP A 33 -1.43 -1.80 -11.56
CA ASP A 33 -2.58 -1.80 -12.47
C ASP A 33 -3.91 -1.61 -11.73
N THR A 34 -3.96 -1.87 -10.43
CA THR A 34 -5.15 -1.68 -9.61
C THR A 34 -5.19 -0.32 -8.92
N LEU A 35 -4.25 0.57 -9.22
CA LEU A 35 -4.11 1.85 -8.55
C LEU A 35 -5.40 2.66 -8.61
N HIS A 36 -5.85 3.11 -7.44
CA HIS A 36 -7.04 3.95 -7.31
C HIS A 36 -6.89 5.19 -8.18
N GLU A 37 -7.96 5.59 -8.84
CA GLU A 37 -7.96 6.70 -9.79
C GLU A 37 -7.41 8.00 -9.18
N HIS A 38 -7.77 8.28 -7.93
CA HIS A 38 -7.29 9.46 -7.22
C HIS A 38 -5.75 9.45 -7.07
N GLN A 39 -5.19 8.30 -6.71
CA GLN A 39 -3.73 8.15 -6.59
C GLN A 39 -3.05 8.15 -7.95
N ARG A 40 -3.71 7.64 -8.98
CA ARG A 40 -3.16 7.64 -10.34
C ARG A 40 -2.93 9.07 -10.84
N ARG A 41 -3.82 9.98 -10.54
CA ARG A 41 -3.67 11.39 -10.90
C ARG A 41 -2.55 12.09 -10.15
N ARG A 42 -2.12 11.52 -9.02
CA ARG A 42 -1.06 12.06 -8.17
C ARG A 42 0.23 11.27 -8.28
N MET A 43 0.27 10.29 -9.17
CA MET A 43 1.43 9.42 -9.32
C MET A 43 2.63 10.19 -9.86
N GLU A 44 3.72 10.16 -9.13
CA GLU A 44 5.01 10.67 -9.54
C GLU A 44 5.97 9.51 -9.70
N ALA A 45 7.05 9.72 -10.45
CA ALA A 45 8.10 8.73 -10.55
C ALA A 45 8.74 8.48 -9.18
N PRO A 46 9.18 7.25 -8.88
CA PRO A 46 9.90 6.98 -7.65
C PRO A 46 11.20 7.79 -7.62
N THR A 47 11.64 8.17 -6.40
CA THR A 47 12.89 8.91 -6.29
C THR A 47 14.07 8.03 -6.72
N ALA A 48 15.07 8.65 -7.32
CA ALA A 48 16.31 7.94 -7.69
C ALA A 48 16.98 7.31 -6.46
N ARG A 49 16.87 7.97 -5.30
CA ARG A 49 17.41 7.44 -4.05
C ARG A 49 16.71 6.14 -3.64
N MET A 50 15.38 6.10 -3.71
CA MET A 50 14.62 4.91 -3.36
C MET A 50 15.00 3.72 -4.26
N VAL A 51 15.06 3.95 -5.56
CA VAL A 51 15.45 2.92 -6.53
C VAL A 51 16.87 2.43 -6.25
N ARG A 52 17.79 3.34 -6.00
CA ARG A 52 19.20 3.01 -5.71
C ARG A 52 19.34 2.23 -4.41
N ASP A 53 18.62 2.63 -3.36
CA ASP A 53 18.66 1.93 -2.06
C ASP A 53 18.16 0.50 -2.21
N MET A 54 17.12 0.26 -2.99
CA MET A 54 16.65 -1.09 -3.29
C MET A 54 17.69 -1.88 -4.08
N ALA A 55 18.22 -1.29 -5.15
CA ALA A 55 19.20 -1.95 -6.02
C ALA A 55 20.48 -2.33 -5.29
N GLU A 56 20.89 -1.53 -4.33
CA GLU A 56 22.14 -1.74 -3.57
C GLU A 56 21.94 -2.51 -2.26
N GLY A 57 20.73 -3.03 -2.02
CA GLY A 57 20.44 -3.83 -0.84
C GLY A 57 20.35 -3.07 0.47
N ARG A 58 20.14 -1.75 0.40
CA ARG A 58 20.01 -0.89 1.60
C ARG A 58 18.57 -0.70 2.04
N TRP A 59 17.62 -1.27 1.31
CA TRP A 59 16.22 -1.16 1.70
C TRP A 59 15.94 -1.99 2.95
N VAL A 60 15.27 -1.37 3.91
CA VAL A 60 14.85 -2.03 5.14
C VAL A 60 13.32 -2.09 5.16
N THR A 61 12.76 -3.28 5.34
CA THR A 61 11.32 -3.44 5.52
C THR A 61 10.92 -2.84 6.87
N THR A 62 10.02 -1.88 6.83
CA THR A 62 9.45 -1.24 8.01
C THR A 62 7.95 -1.54 8.09
N HIS A 63 7.24 -0.84 8.98
CA HIS A 63 5.77 -0.90 9.04
C HIS A 63 5.11 -0.23 7.83
N GLU A 64 5.83 0.61 7.10
CA GLU A 64 5.33 1.22 5.88
C GLU A 64 5.27 0.17 4.78
N GLY A 65 4.09 -0.01 4.21
CA GLY A 65 3.85 -1.04 3.22
C GLY A 65 2.98 -0.54 2.08
N ILE A 66 2.16 -1.43 1.57
CA ILE A 66 1.19 -1.11 0.53
C ILE A 66 -0.21 -1.45 1.05
N ALA A 67 -1.21 -0.73 0.56
CA ALA A 67 -2.58 -0.91 1.05
C ALA A 67 -3.57 -0.94 -0.11
N PHE A 68 -4.55 -1.83 0.03
CA PHE A 68 -5.65 -2.01 -0.92
C PHE A 68 -6.98 -1.78 -0.19
N ASP A 69 -7.96 -1.23 -0.89
CA ASP A 69 -9.31 -1.05 -0.35
C ASP A 69 -10.15 -2.33 -0.50
N THR A 70 -11.41 -2.26 -0.04
CA THR A 70 -12.35 -3.38 -0.11
C THR A 70 -12.68 -3.82 -1.53
N ARG A 71 -12.41 -2.98 -2.51
CA ARG A 71 -12.61 -3.29 -3.93
C ARG A 71 -11.33 -3.80 -4.61
N GLY A 72 -10.26 -3.98 -3.83
CA GLY A 72 -8.98 -4.47 -4.36
C GLY A 72 -8.18 -3.42 -5.10
N ARG A 73 -8.50 -2.13 -4.95
CA ARG A 73 -7.73 -1.05 -5.57
C ARG A 73 -6.58 -0.64 -4.68
N LEU A 74 -5.41 -0.45 -5.27
CA LEU A 74 -4.24 0.05 -4.54
C LEU A 74 -4.47 1.51 -4.15
N ILE A 75 -4.37 1.81 -2.85
CA ILE A 75 -4.62 3.16 -2.32
C ILE A 75 -3.39 3.79 -1.67
N ASP A 76 -2.33 3.03 -1.42
CA ASP A 76 -1.10 3.54 -0.83
C ASP A 76 0.08 2.64 -1.18
N GLY A 77 1.27 3.23 -1.24
CA GLY A 77 2.52 2.52 -1.49
C GLY A 77 2.91 2.44 -2.96
N GLN A 78 2.28 3.20 -3.83
CA GLN A 78 2.56 3.18 -5.27
C GLN A 78 4.02 3.52 -5.60
N HIS A 79 4.65 4.41 -4.85
CA HIS A 79 6.05 4.76 -5.09
C HIS A 79 6.99 3.60 -4.76
N ARG A 80 6.69 2.84 -3.69
CA ARG A 80 7.47 1.65 -3.33
C ARG A 80 7.37 0.58 -4.41
N LEU A 81 6.17 0.35 -4.93
CA LEU A 81 5.95 -0.61 -6.00
C LEU A 81 6.62 -0.17 -7.29
N ALA A 82 6.53 1.11 -7.63
CA ALA A 82 7.20 1.65 -8.81
C ALA A 82 8.73 1.51 -8.69
N ALA A 83 9.28 1.69 -7.50
CA ALA A 83 10.71 1.51 -7.25
C ALA A 83 11.13 0.04 -7.38
N ILE A 84 10.29 -0.90 -6.95
CA ILE A 84 10.56 -2.33 -7.15
C ILE A 84 10.63 -2.64 -8.65
N VAL A 85 9.69 -2.13 -9.44
CA VAL A 85 9.70 -2.30 -10.89
C VAL A 85 10.97 -1.69 -11.50
N ALA A 86 11.31 -0.46 -11.12
CA ALA A 86 12.45 0.26 -11.68
C ALA A 86 13.79 -0.36 -11.28
N SER A 87 13.91 -0.86 -10.04
CA SER A 87 15.15 -1.49 -9.56
C SER A 87 15.31 -2.93 -10.00
N GLY A 88 14.21 -3.62 -10.32
CA GLY A 88 14.22 -5.05 -10.64
C GLY A 88 14.44 -5.96 -9.43
N VAL A 89 14.31 -5.41 -8.22
CA VAL A 89 14.59 -6.12 -6.97
C VAL A 89 13.29 -6.55 -6.31
N SER A 90 13.25 -7.80 -5.81
CA SER A 90 12.13 -8.30 -5.02
C SER A 90 12.38 -8.02 -3.54
N LEU A 91 11.35 -7.58 -2.83
CA LEU A 91 11.44 -7.19 -1.43
C LEU A 91 10.27 -7.72 -0.62
N PHE A 92 10.49 -7.90 0.69
CA PHE A 92 9.37 -8.10 1.61
C PHE A 92 8.72 -6.76 1.93
N LEU A 93 7.40 -6.69 1.77
CA LEU A 93 6.59 -5.52 2.15
C LEU A 93 5.39 -5.98 2.95
N TRP A 94 4.96 -5.15 3.88
CA TRP A 94 3.67 -5.32 4.53
C TRP A 94 2.56 -5.00 3.54
N VAL A 95 1.59 -5.89 3.44
CA VAL A 95 0.43 -5.74 2.56
C VAL A 95 -0.83 -5.68 3.41
N PHE A 96 -1.52 -4.55 3.34
CA PHE A 96 -2.78 -4.32 4.04
C PHE A 96 -3.91 -4.43 3.04
N ARG A 97 -4.96 -5.19 3.38
CA ARG A 97 -6.10 -5.39 2.49
C ARG A 97 -7.41 -5.09 3.19
N ASP A 98 -8.41 -4.85 2.39
CA ASP A 98 -9.78 -4.61 2.82
C ASP A 98 -9.94 -3.37 3.70
N LEU A 99 -9.13 -2.33 3.42
CA LEU A 99 -9.35 -1.02 4.03
C LEU A 99 -10.64 -0.40 3.46
N PRO A 100 -11.37 0.38 4.27
CA PRO A 100 -12.56 1.07 3.76
C PRO A 100 -12.22 1.96 2.56
N GLU A 101 -13.16 2.11 1.64
CA GLU A 101 -12.94 2.92 0.44
C GLU A 101 -12.62 4.39 0.77
N ASP A 102 -13.14 4.91 1.86
CA ASP A 102 -12.88 6.28 2.31
C ASP A 102 -11.51 6.44 2.99
N ALA A 103 -10.78 5.36 3.25
CA ALA A 103 -9.45 5.43 3.84
C ALA A 103 -8.48 6.28 3.01
N ILE A 104 -8.67 6.32 1.69
CA ILE A 104 -7.82 7.12 0.79
C ILE A 104 -7.82 8.60 1.15
N GLN A 105 -8.92 9.13 1.69
CA GLN A 105 -9.02 10.53 2.10
C GLN A 105 -8.13 10.83 3.30
N VAL A 106 -7.97 9.86 4.19
CA VAL A 106 -7.14 9.98 5.39
C VAL A 106 -5.66 9.78 5.03
N ILE A 107 -5.36 8.80 4.22
CA ILE A 107 -3.99 8.49 3.77
C ILE A 107 -3.34 9.71 3.13
N ASN A 108 -4.10 10.47 2.33
CA ASN A 108 -3.58 11.62 1.60
C ASN A 108 -3.44 12.89 2.44
N ARG A 109 -3.79 12.83 3.72
CA ARG A 109 -3.64 13.97 4.63
C ARG A 109 -2.27 14.03 5.31
N GLY A 110 -1.58 12.92 5.30
CA GLY A 110 -0.24 12.82 5.89
C GLY A 110 0.81 13.44 5.02
#